data_4a176617fb04d07bb38946fbf65b9696
#
_entry.id   4a176617fb04d07bb38946fbf65b9696
#
_cell.length_a   1.000
_cell.length_b   1.000
_cell.length_c   1.000
_cell.angle_alpha   90.00
_cell.angle_beta   90.00
_cell.angle_gamma   90.00
#
_symmetry.space_group_name_H-M   'P 1'
#
loop_
_entity.id
_entity.type
_entity.pdbx_description
1 polymer ?
#
loop_
_entity_poly.entity_id
_entity_poly.type
_entity_poly.pdbx_seq_one_letter_code
_entity_poly.pdbx_strand_id
1 'polypeptide(L)'
;PANQARDWDEIISTAEAGLPQDFAIRNGWGAQMVQTVCSAITHCEASGPGHFEETLRLVVSSGGDTPTSAAVAGSLLGARWGLSAIPLEWRRRIHGWPGMRDAELMRLAWQAVTGKGWPVEFAIPPMSIPPVVHPDDAGVLLGGVRGLRPLPSRIDAVVSLCRLGELQVPSPPVADEDHINVWLIDSDNPADNPNLSLVAEQAVGMLMELRAEGRAVYLHCDDGRSRTPFIASLYGARLTDTPARDVLREIQQAVPLARLNPVFQRMIYTFT
;
A
#
# COMPACT_ATOMS: atom_id res chain seq x y z
N PRO A 1 -7.81 -14.57 -38.42
CA PRO A 1 -7.69 -14.73 -36.96
C PRO A 1 -6.52 -15.65 -36.55
N ALA A 2 -6.30 -16.81 -37.26
CA ALA A 2 -5.20 -17.74 -36.95
C ALA A 2 -3.80 -17.18 -37.22
N ASN A 3 -3.66 -16.30 -38.21
CA ASN A 3 -2.38 -15.64 -38.50
C ASN A 3 -2.01 -14.58 -37.45
N GLN A 4 -2.99 -13.84 -36.93
CA GLN A 4 -2.74 -12.82 -35.88
C GLN A 4 -2.28 -13.45 -34.57
N ALA A 5 -2.79 -14.61 -34.18
CA ALA A 5 -2.36 -15.29 -32.96
C ALA A 5 -0.90 -15.77 -33.05
N ARG A 6 -0.45 -16.28 -34.25
CA ARG A 6 0.95 -16.66 -34.44
C ARG A 6 1.91 -15.46 -34.40
N ASP A 7 1.49 -14.33 -34.94
CA ASP A 7 2.30 -13.11 -34.92
C ASP A 7 2.55 -12.62 -33.47
N TRP A 8 1.57 -12.73 -32.58
CA TRP A 8 1.74 -12.37 -31.18
C TRP A 8 2.61 -13.36 -30.40
N ASP A 9 2.52 -14.65 -30.66
CA ASP A 9 3.39 -15.66 -30.04
C ASP A 9 4.87 -15.42 -30.44
N GLU A 10 5.15 -15.05 -31.68
CA GLU A 10 6.50 -14.70 -32.12
C GLU A 10 6.98 -13.39 -31.48
N ILE A 11 6.12 -12.36 -31.38
CA ILE A 11 6.43 -11.07 -30.74
C ILE A 11 6.80 -11.28 -29.27
N ILE A 12 6.03 -12.08 -28.53
CA ILE A 12 6.27 -12.36 -27.12
C ILE A 12 7.53 -13.21 -26.94
N SER A 13 7.70 -14.29 -27.71
CA SER A 13 8.90 -15.15 -27.64
C SER A 13 10.18 -14.37 -27.92
N THR A 14 10.14 -13.45 -28.88
CA THR A 14 11.26 -12.55 -29.18
C THR A 14 11.58 -11.64 -28.00
N ALA A 15 10.54 -11.10 -27.34
CA ALA A 15 10.68 -10.24 -26.16
C ALA A 15 11.30 -11.00 -24.98
N GLU A 16 10.87 -12.23 -24.74
CA GLU A 16 11.39 -13.08 -23.65
C GLU A 16 12.88 -13.45 -23.85
N ALA A 17 13.35 -13.46 -25.09
CA ALA A 17 14.75 -13.75 -25.41
C ALA A 17 15.66 -12.52 -25.43
N GLY A 18 15.10 -11.31 -25.59
CA GLY A 18 15.84 -10.04 -25.68
C GLY A 18 15.77 -9.22 -24.39
N LEU A 19 16.62 -8.19 -24.28
CA LEU A 19 16.60 -7.28 -23.14
C LEU A 19 15.60 -6.13 -23.36
N PRO A 20 15.01 -5.54 -22.30
CA PRO A 20 13.98 -4.50 -22.43
C PRO A 20 14.40 -3.30 -23.29
N GLN A 21 15.66 -2.88 -23.19
CA GLN A 21 16.20 -1.75 -23.96
C GLN A 21 16.31 -2.05 -25.47
N ASP A 22 16.33 -3.30 -25.88
CA ASP A 22 16.39 -3.68 -27.30
C ASP A 22 15.10 -3.32 -28.04
N PHE A 23 14.01 -3.20 -27.31
CA PHE A 23 12.67 -2.88 -27.81
C PHE A 23 12.24 -1.44 -27.53
N ALA A 24 12.99 -0.69 -26.72
CA ALA A 24 12.63 0.65 -26.26
C ALA A 24 12.98 1.72 -27.31
N ILE A 25 12.19 1.84 -28.38
CA ILE A 25 12.42 2.79 -29.47
C ILE A 25 11.56 4.04 -29.29
N ARG A 26 12.11 5.24 -29.62
CA ARG A 26 11.50 6.55 -29.38
C ARG A 26 10.10 6.78 -29.98
N ASN A 27 9.78 6.17 -31.08
CA ASN A 27 8.47 6.26 -31.76
C ASN A 27 7.84 4.86 -31.84
N GLY A 28 7.85 4.15 -30.74
CA GLY A 28 7.48 2.75 -30.65
C GLY A 28 6.08 2.47 -31.18
N TRP A 29 6.03 1.54 -32.08
CA TRP A 29 4.83 0.84 -32.48
C TRP A 29 4.30 0.05 -31.27
N GLY A 30 2.96 -0.11 -31.14
CA GLY A 30 2.34 -0.76 -29.98
C GLY A 30 2.91 -2.13 -29.62
N ALA A 31 3.34 -2.93 -30.60
CA ALA A 31 4.00 -4.22 -30.37
C ALA A 31 5.34 -4.08 -29.64
N GLN A 32 6.13 -3.04 -29.92
CA GLN A 32 7.42 -2.82 -29.26
C GLN A 32 7.26 -2.45 -27.79
N MET A 33 6.21 -1.69 -27.44
CA MET A 33 5.87 -1.42 -26.04
C MET A 33 5.53 -2.72 -25.29
N VAL A 34 4.74 -3.59 -25.91
CA VAL A 34 4.44 -4.93 -25.34
C VAL A 34 5.72 -5.76 -25.20
N GLN A 35 6.60 -5.74 -26.20
CA GLN A 35 7.90 -6.43 -26.13
C GLN A 35 8.77 -5.90 -25.00
N THR A 36 8.91 -4.57 -24.83
CA THR A 36 9.65 -3.98 -23.69
C THR A 36 9.09 -4.46 -22.37
N VAL A 37 7.76 -4.48 -22.22
CA VAL A 37 7.08 -4.90 -20.99
C VAL A 37 7.26 -6.40 -20.74
N CYS A 38 7.02 -7.25 -21.73
CA CYS A 38 7.20 -8.71 -21.61
C CYS A 38 8.65 -9.07 -21.27
N SER A 39 9.61 -8.43 -21.93
CA SER A 39 11.03 -8.62 -21.63
C SER A 39 11.35 -8.20 -20.19
N ALA A 40 10.88 -7.03 -19.73
CA ALA A 40 11.12 -6.57 -18.37
C ALA A 40 10.49 -7.51 -17.32
N ILE A 41 9.28 -8.03 -17.57
CA ILE A 41 8.62 -9.02 -16.71
C ILE A 41 9.46 -10.31 -16.62
N THR A 42 9.98 -10.78 -17.75
CA THR A 42 10.76 -12.05 -17.82
C THR A 42 12.12 -11.92 -17.16
N HIS A 43 12.79 -10.78 -17.31
CA HIS A 43 14.15 -10.55 -16.79
C HIS A 43 14.18 -9.92 -15.40
N CYS A 44 13.05 -9.64 -14.79
CA CYS A 44 13.00 -9.15 -13.42
C CYS A 44 13.40 -10.25 -12.44
N GLU A 45 14.47 -10.03 -11.68
CA GLU A 45 14.97 -10.99 -10.68
C GLU A 45 14.17 -10.99 -9.39
N ALA A 46 13.39 -9.94 -9.12
CA ALA A 46 12.57 -9.85 -7.93
C ALA A 46 11.44 -10.88 -7.95
N SER A 47 11.10 -11.43 -6.79
CA SER A 47 10.03 -12.40 -6.61
C SER A 47 8.89 -11.86 -5.76
N GLY A 48 7.72 -12.50 -5.84
CA GLY A 48 6.55 -12.07 -5.08
C GLY A 48 6.11 -10.64 -5.43
N PRO A 49 5.55 -9.88 -4.47
CA PRO A 49 5.00 -8.54 -4.75
C PRO A 49 6.06 -7.49 -5.10
N GLY A 50 7.33 -7.69 -4.73
CA GLY A 50 8.43 -6.82 -5.13
C GLY A 50 8.68 -6.80 -6.64
N HIS A 51 8.24 -7.84 -7.34
CA HIS A 51 8.28 -7.91 -8.80
C HIS A 51 7.49 -6.76 -9.47
N PHE A 52 6.44 -6.23 -8.83
CA PHE A 52 5.70 -5.09 -9.35
C PHE A 52 6.60 -3.85 -9.52
N GLU A 53 7.23 -3.44 -8.43
CA GLU A 53 8.05 -2.23 -8.41
C GLU A 53 9.29 -2.37 -9.29
N GLU A 54 10.01 -3.48 -9.16
CA GLU A 54 11.26 -3.70 -9.88
C GLU A 54 11.05 -3.79 -11.40
N THR A 55 10.02 -4.51 -11.84
CA THR A 55 9.68 -4.54 -13.27
C THR A 55 9.35 -3.16 -13.82
N LEU A 56 8.58 -2.34 -13.08
CA LEU A 56 8.29 -0.97 -13.52
C LEU A 56 9.56 -0.12 -13.59
N ARG A 57 10.50 -0.27 -12.65
CA ARG A 57 11.81 0.39 -12.72
C ARG A 57 12.60 -0.05 -13.96
N LEU A 58 12.61 -1.33 -14.29
CA LEU A 58 13.24 -1.85 -15.50
C LEU A 58 12.62 -1.26 -16.77
N VAL A 59 11.28 -1.21 -16.86
CA VAL A 59 10.57 -0.62 -18.01
C VAL A 59 10.93 0.85 -18.17
N VAL A 60 10.92 1.62 -17.09
CA VAL A 60 11.25 3.06 -17.13
C VAL A 60 12.72 3.27 -17.49
N SER A 61 13.63 2.49 -16.93
CA SER A 61 15.07 2.61 -17.22
C SER A 61 15.46 2.18 -18.63
N SER A 62 14.62 1.40 -19.31
CA SER A 62 14.85 0.98 -20.69
C SER A 62 14.78 2.13 -21.71
N GLY A 63 14.13 3.24 -21.36
CA GLY A 63 13.98 4.40 -22.24
C GLY A 63 12.79 4.27 -23.21
N GLY A 64 12.84 5.02 -24.32
CA GLY A 64 11.78 5.06 -25.32
C GLY A 64 10.53 5.79 -24.84
N ASP A 65 9.35 5.31 -25.18
CA ASP A 65 8.05 5.82 -24.69
C ASP A 65 7.74 5.24 -23.30
N THR A 66 8.48 5.69 -22.32
CA THR A 66 8.38 5.19 -20.94
C THR A 66 7.01 5.39 -20.29
N PRO A 67 6.27 6.51 -20.48
CA PRO A 67 4.95 6.65 -19.88
C PRO A 67 3.96 5.58 -20.37
N THR A 68 3.93 5.32 -21.68
CA THR A 68 3.01 4.34 -22.26
C THR A 68 3.42 2.91 -21.87
N SER A 69 4.70 2.59 -21.94
CA SER A 69 5.21 1.28 -21.54
C SER A 69 4.96 1.02 -20.05
N ALA A 70 5.18 2.02 -19.18
CA ALA A 70 4.90 1.91 -17.76
C ALA A 70 3.40 1.74 -17.46
N ALA A 71 2.52 2.39 -18.21
CA ALA A 71 1.07 2.21 -18.07
C ALA A 71 0.63 0.78 -18.42
N VAL A 72 1.18 0.21 -19.52
CA VAL A 72 0.92 -1.19 -19.91
C VAL A 72 1.47 -2.15 -18.86
N ALA A 73 2.71 -1.96 -18.43
CA ALA A 73 3.34 -2.79 -17.39
C ALA A 73 2.57 -2.72 -16.07
N GLY A 74 2.23 -1.53 -15.61
CA GLY A 74 1.47 -1.31 -14.38
C GLY A 74 0.10 -1.97 -14.40
N SER A 75 -0.57 -1.98 -15.55
CA SER A 75 -1.86 -2.66 -15.72
C SER A 75 -1.73 -4.18 -15.59
N LEU A 76 -0.74 -4.79 -16.25
CA LEU A 76 -0.49 -6.23 -16.19
C LEU A 76 -0.03 -6.67 -14.78
N LEU A 77 0.92 -5.94 -14.22
CA LEU A 77 1.48 -6.23 -12.90
C LEU A 77 0.46 -5.98 -11.79
N GLY A 78 -0.35 -4.93 -11.92
CA GLY A 78 -1.45 -4.64 -10.99
C GLY A 78 -2.52 -5.73 -10.99
N ALA A 79 -2.86 -6.28 -12.17
CA ALA A 79 -3.75 -7.42 -12.28
C ALA A 79 -3.15 -8.70 -11.66
N ARG A 80 -1.83 -8.87 -11.72
CA ARG A 80 -1.11 -10.03 -11.17
C ARG A 80 -0.94 -9.95 -9.65
N TRP A 81 -0.49 -8.80 -9.13
CA TRP A 81 -0.03 -8.66 -7.76
C TRP A 81 -1.00 -7.92 -6.84
N GLY A 82 -1.96 -7.22 -7.43
CA GLY A 82 -2.98 -6.45 -6.71
C GLY A 82 -2.47 -5.13 -6.14
N LEU A 83 -3.39 -4.39 -5.53
CA LEU A 83 -3.15 -3.07 -4.96
C LEU A 83 -2.02 -3.06 -3.90
N SER A 84 -1.93 -4.11 -3.09
CA SER A 84 -0.98 -4.21 -1.99
C SER A 84 0.48 -4.38 -2.42
N ALA A 85 0.74 -4.58 -3.72
CA ALA A 85 2.08 -4.58 -4.29
C ALA A 85 2.52 -3.20 -4.80
N ILE A 86 1.60 -2.24 -4.91
CA ILE A 86 1.90 -0.88 -5.37
C ILE A 86 2.51 -0.10 -4.19
N PRO A 87 3.74 0.47 -4.34
CA PRO A 87 4.38 1.22 -3.27
C PRO A 87 3.49 2.35 -2.73
N LEU A 88 3.36 2.45 -1.40
CA LEU A 88 2.56 3.50 -0.74
C LEU A 88 3.07 4.90 -1.07
N GLU A 89 4.38 5.07 -1.24
CA GLU A 89 4.98 6.33 -1.67
C GLU A 89 4.46 6.78 -3.04
N TRP A 90 4.32 5.84 -3.99
CA TRP A 90 3.75 6.16 -5.30
C TRP A 90 2.26 6.47 -5.19
N ARG A 91 1.53 5.68 -4.41
CA ARG A 91 0.11 5.87 -4.17
C ARG A 91 -0.19 7.22 -3.50
N ARG A 92 0.64 7.66 -2.56
CA ARG A 92 0.55 8.98 -1.93
C ARG A 92 0.62 10.13 -2.94
N ARG A 93 1.42 9.98 -4.00
CA ARG A 93 1.70 11.03 -4.99
C ARG A 93 0.83 10.95 -6.24
N ILE A 94 0.14 9.82 -6.46
CA ILE A 94 -0.64 9.63 -7.68
C ILE A 94 -1.81 10.60 -7.75
N HIS A 95 -2.02 11.16 -8.93
CA HIS A 95 -3.18 11.95 -9.27
C HIS A 95 -3.51 11.76 -10.75
N GLY A 96 -4.79 11.82 -11.10
CA GLY A 96 -5.29 11.63 -12.45
C GLY A 96 -6.46 12.53 -12.77
N TRP A 97 -6.81 12.61 -14.05
CA TRP A 97 -8.00 13.30 -14.49
C TRP A 97 -9.27 12.55 -14.01
N PRO A 98 -10.32 13.26 -13.57
CA PRO A 98 -10.51 14.69 -13.34
C PRO A 98 -10.10 15.20 -11.93
N GLY A 99 -9.08 14.66 -11.34
CA GLY A 99 -8.61 14.98 -9.98
C GLY A 99 -8.68 13.76 -9.05
N MET A 100 -8.73 12.54 -9.62
CA MET A 100 -8.73 11.30 -8.85
C MET A 100 -7.39 11.11 -8.13
N ARG A 101 -7.48 10.70 -6.87
CA ARG A 101 -6.37 10.27 -6.02
C ARG A 101 -6.44 8.76 -5.76
N ASP A 102 -5.52 8.26 -4.96
CA ASP A 102 -5.44 6.84 -4.60
C ASP A 102 -6.78 6.24 -4.14
N ALA A 103 -7.49 6.91 -3.25
CA ALA A 103 -8.76 6.42 -2.70
C ALA A 103 -9.85 6.26 -3.77
N GLU A 104 -9.97 7.22 -4.70
CA GLU A 104 -10.94 7.18 -5.80
C GLU A 104 -10.56 6.09 -6.80
N LEU A 105 -9.27 5.95 -7.11
CA LEU A 105 -8.77 4.91 -8.02
C LEU A 105 -9.00 3.50 -7.45
N MET A 106 -8.80 3.31 -6.15
CA MET A 106 -9.13 2.04 -5.46
C MET A 106 -10.62 1.69 -5.57
N ARG A 107 -11.49 2.68 -5.34
CA ARG A 107 -12.95 2.50 -5.45
C ARG A 107 -13.37 2.16 -6.87
N LEU A 108 -12.80 2.85 -7.86
CA LEU A 108 -13.04 2.57 -9.27
C LEU A 108 -12.60 1.16 -9.66
N ALA A 109 -11.40 0.75 -9.26
CA ALA A 109 -10.88 -0.59 -9.51
C ALA A 109 -11.76 -1.67 -8.87
N TRP A 110 -12.18 -1.47 -7.62
CA TRP A 110 -13.12 -2.37 -6.94
C TRP A 110 -14.45 -2.50 -7.68
N GLN A 111 -15.05 -1.37 -8.08
CA GLN A 111 -16.32 -1.36 -8.82
C GLN A 111 -16.17 -2.05 -10.18
N ALA A 112 -15.07 -1.80 -10.90
CA ALA A 112 -14.82 -2.41 -12.20
C ALA A 112 -14.70 -3.94 -12.12
N VAL A 113 -14.05 -4.47 -11.07
CA VAL A 113 -13.85 -5.92 -10.91
C VAL A 113 -15.08 -6.61 -10.34
N THR A 114 -15.78 -5.99 -9.40
CA THR A 114 -16.83 -6.67 -8.64
C THR A 114 -18.26 -6.30 -9.09
N GLY A 115 -18.42 -5.20 -9.81
CA GLY A 115 -19.74 -4.62 -10.13
C GLY A 115 -20.47 -4.07 -8.90
N LYS A 116 -19.81 -4.01 -7.73
CA LYS A 116 -20.42 -3.62 -6.45
C LYS A 116 -19.87 -2.26 -5.98
N GLY A 117 -20.67 -1.58 -5.14
CA GLY A 117 -20.21 -0.39 -4.42
C GLY A 117 -19.02 -0.71 -3.51
N TRP A 118 -18.30 0.33 -3.11
CA TRP A 118 -17.17 0.20 -2.18
C TRP A 118 -17.63 -0.43 -0.85
N PRO A 119 -17.03 -1.54 -0.42
CA PRO A 119 -17.44 -2.16 0.83
C PRO A 119 -16.95 -1.31 1.99
N VAL A 120 -17.87 -0.77 2.75
CA VAL A 120 -17.57 -0.17 4.05
C VAL A 120 -17.29 -1.30 5.02
N GLU A 121 -16.13 -1.26 5.68
CA GLU A 121 -15.76 -2.34 6.59
C GLU A 121 -16.68 -2.37 7.81
N PHE A 122 -17.17 -1.20 8.25
CA PHE A 122 -17.98 -1.07 9.47
C PHE A 122 -19.01 0.05 9.43
N ALA A 123 -20.16 -0.22 10.03
CA ALA A 123 -20.85 0.81 10.82
C ALA A 123 -19.93 1.19 11.99
N ILE A 124 -19.82 2.47 12.37
CA ILE A 124 -18.94 2.97 13.45
C ILE A 124 -18.96 1.97 14.62
N PRO A 125 -17.83 1.38 15.02
CA PRO A 125 -17.81 0.37 16.04
C PRO A 125 -18.35 0.95 17.36
N PRO A 126 -19.11 0.18 18.13
CA PRO A 126 -19.67 0.65 19.40
C PRO A 126 -18.59 1.04 20.40
N MET A 127 -17.40 0.42 20.29
CA MET A 127 -16.24 0.69 21.11
C MET A 127 -15.02 0.93 20.24
N SER A 128 -14.31 2.02 20.50
CA SER A 128 -13.02 2.36 19.91
C SER A 128 -12.14 2.88 21.04
N ILE A 129 -10.85 2.57 21.00
CA ILE A 129 -9.93 3.15 21.99
C ILE A 129 -9.88 4.66 21.79
N PRO A 130 -9.82 5.45 22.89
CA PRO A 130 -9.49 6.86 22.80
C PRO A 130 -8.08 7.02 22.20
N PRO A 131 -7.79 8.17 21.54
CA PRO A 131 -6.44 8.42 21.04
C PRO A 131 -5.40 8.38 22.15
N VAL A 132 -4.35 7.57 21.96
CA VAL A 132 -3.23 7.39 22.90
C VAL A 132 -1.94 7.76 22.20
N VAL A 133 -1.02 8.41 22.89
CA VAL A 133 0.30 8.76 22.37
C VAL A 133 1.14 7.48 22.23
N HIS A 134 1.87 7.35 21.12
CA HIS A 134 2.84 6.26 20.93
C HIS A 134 3.94 6.38 22.00
N PRO A 135 4.33 5.28 22.69
CA PRO A 135 5.32 5.35 23.78
C PRO A 135 6.65 6.00 23.36
N ASP A 136 7.14 5.70 22.16
CA ASP A 136 8.44 6.14 21.68
C ASP A 136 8.38 7.40 20.80
N ASP A 137 7.19 7.88 20.40
CA ASP A 137 7.05 9.07 19.56
C ASP A 137 5.82 9.89 19.90
N ALA A 138 6.02 11.01 20.57
CA ALA A 138 4.95 11.95 20.96
C ALA A 138 4.21 12.57 19.74
N GLY A 139 4.78 12.50 18.55
CA GLY A 139 4.16 12.97 17.31
C GLY A 139 3.23 11.96 16.65
N VAL A 140 3.09 10.74 17.20
CA VAL A 140 2.18 9.72 16.71
C VAL A 140 1.10 9.44 17.75
N LEU A 141 -0.17 9.54 17.31
CA LEU A 141 -1.34 9.12 18.10
C LEU A 141 -1.88 7.80 17.54
N LEU A 142 -2.16 6.87 18.42
CA LEU A 142 -2.75 5.56 18.15
C LEU A 142 -4.24 5.58 18.48
N GLY A 143 -5.09 5.04 17.61
CA GLY A 143 -6.51 5.01 17.90
C GLY A 143 -7.34 4.17 16.96
N GLY A 144 -8.66 4.38 17.02
CA GLY A 144 -9.63 3.79 16.11
C GLY A 144 -10.34 4.86 15.28
N VAL A 145 -11.24 4.41 14.38
CA VAL A 145 -11.94 5.27 13.42
C VAL A 145 -12.70 6.44 14.05
N ARG A 146 -13.16 6.29 15.30
CA ARG A 146 -13.86 7.37 16.03
C ARG A 146 -13.00 8.60 16.24
N GLY A 147 -11.67 8.45 16.38
CA GLY A 147 -10.76 9.57 16.53
C GLY A 147 -10.54 10.43 15.27
N LEU A 148 -11.14 10.03 14.14
CA LEU A 148 -11.17 10.87 12.94
C LEU A 148 -12.16 12.04 13.07
N ARG A 149 -13.16 11.94 13.95
CA ARG A 149 -14.25 12.94 14.04
C ARG A 149 -14.68 13.14 15.49
N PRO A 150 -14.15 14.17 16.17
CA PRO A 150 -13.17 15.15 15.68
C PRO A 150 -11.74 14.61 15.64
N LEU A 151 -10.99 14.97 14.62
CA LEU A 151 -9.56 14.74 14.58
C LEU A 151 -8.88 15.69 15.57
N PRO A 152 -7.95 15.22 16.43
CA PRO A 152 -7.24 16.09 17.34
C PRO A 152 -6.49 17.21 16.60
N SER A 153 -6.61 18.45 17.06
CA SER A 153 -6.15 19.67 16.35
C SER A 153 -4.64 19.72 16.06
N ARG A 154 -3.86 18.89 16.76
CA ARG A 154 -2.41 18.78 16.52
C ARG A 154 -2.03 17.84 15.39
N ILE A 155 -2.99 17.12 14.81
CA ILE A 155 -2.73 16.10 13.78
C ILE A 155 -2.76 16.74 12.40
N ASP A 156 -1.68 16.50 11.63
CA ASP A 156 -1.49 16.98 10.26
C ASP A 156 -1.68 15.86 9.23
N ALA A 157 -1.44 14.61 9.62
CA ALA A 157 -1.54 13.47 8.71
C ALA A 157 -2.27 12.29 9.35
N VAL A 158 -2.89 11.46 8.53
CA VAL A 158 -3.65 10.28 8.94
C VAL A 158 -3.16 9.05 8.20
N VAL A 159 -2.89 7.96 8.93
CA VAL A 159 -2.61 6.64 8.33
C VAL A 159 -3.74 5.69 8.73
N SER A 160 -4.56 5.35 7.75
CA SER A 160 -5.74 4.49 7.91
C SER A 160 -5.40 3.05 7.52
N LEU A 161 -5.39 2.14 8.49
CA LEU A 161 -5.06 0.72 8.31
C LEU A 161 -6.29 -0.14 7.95
N CYS A 162 -7.45 0.48 7.81
CA CYS A 162 -8.71 -0.18 7.46
C CYS A 162 -9.39 0.55 6.30
N ARG A 163 -10.32 -0.12 5.65
CA ARG A 163 -11.15 0.52 4.62
C ARG A 163 -12.10 1.52 5.24
N LEU A 164 -12.08 2.73 4.72
CA LEU A 164 -12.97 3.81 5.14
C LEU A 164 -14.12 3.98 4.14
N GLY A 165 -15.33 4.18 4.65
CA GLY A 165 -16.46 4.63 3.87
C GLY A 165 -16.36 6.14 3.57
N GLU A 166 -17.21 6.62 2.66
CA GLU A 166 -17.24 8.04 2.25
C GLU A 166 -17.49 9.01 3.41
N LEU A 167 -18.21 8.56 4.45
CA LEU A 167 -18.50 9.37 5.64
C LEU A 167 -17.44 9.26 6.74
N GLN A 168 -16.47 8.36 6.60
CA GLN A 168 -15.41 8.12 7.58
C GLN A 168 -14.13 8.89 7.24
N VAL A 169 -14.29 10.14 6.82
CA VAL A 169 -13.16 11.03 6.52
C VAL A 169 -12.75 11.84 7.75
N PRO A 170 -11.49 12.26 7.85
CA PRO A 170 -11.02 13.15 8.92
C PRO A 170 -11.83 14.45 8.99
N SER A 171 -12.07 14.96 10.21
CA SER A 171 -12.72 16.25 10.43
C SER A 171 -12.02 17.00 11.56
N PRO A 172 -11.30 18.11 11.32
CA PRO A 172 -11.14 18.76 10.00
C PRO A 172 -10.42 17.86 8.98
N PRO A 173 -10.60 18.13 7.68
CA PRO A 173 -9.92 17.38 6.64
C PRO A 173 -8.42 17.64 6.68
N VAL A 174 -7.61 16.61 6.37
CA VAL A 174 -6.18 16.73 6.07
C VAL A 174 -6.01 16.80 4.53
N ALA A 175 -4.84 17.22 4.06
CA ALA A 175 -4.55 17.18 2.64
C ALA A 175 -4.56 15.73 2.10
N ASP A 176 -4.89 15.54 0.82
CA ASP A 176 -5.01 14.19 0.24
C ASP A 176 -3.69 13.40 0.33
N GLU A 177 -2.55 14.08 0.13
CA GLU A 177 -1.21 13.50 0.28
C GLU A 177 -0.83 13.19 1.73
N ASP A 178 -1.56 13.71 2.70
CA ASP A 178 -1.38 13.49 4.13
C ASP A 178 -2.41 12.48 4.70
N HIS A 179 -3.29 11.91 3.84
CA HIS A 179 -4.20 10.83 4.20
C HIS A 179 -3.82 9.53 3.50
N ILE A 180 -3.03 8.72 4.16
CA ILE A 180 -2.50 7.46 3.63
C ILE A 180 -3.47 6.32 3.93
N ASN A 181 -3.94 5.66 2.88
CA ASN A 181 -4.84 4.52 2.99
C ASN A 181 -4.06 3.21 2.84
N VAL A 182 -3.87 2.51 3.94
CA VAL A 182 -3.25 1.17 3.97
C VAL A 182 -4.37 0.15 4.16
N TRP A 183 -4.51 -0.77 3.23
CA TRP A 183 -5.56 -1.78 3.32
C TRP A 183 -5.01 -3.06 3.97
N LEU A 184 -5.20 -3.20 5.29
CA LEU A 184 -4.97 -4.43 6.04
C LEU A 184 -6.31 -5.03 6.46
N ILE A 185 -6.43 -6.34 6.35
CA ILE A 185 -7.59 -7.11 6.82
C ILE A 185 -7.26 -7.71 8.19
N ASP A 186 -8.11 -7.46 9.18
CA ASP A 186 -7.96 -8.07 10.50
C ASP A 186 -8.56 -9.48 10.49
N SER A 187 -7.75 -10.47 10.12
CA SER A 187 -8.14 -11.85 9.92
C SER A 187 -7.07 -12.82 10.41
N ASP A 188 -7.51 -13.96 10.89
CA ASP A 188 -6.65 -15.09 11.28
C ASP A 188 -6.19 -15.92 10.08
N ASN A 189 -6.75 -15.66 8.89
CA ASN A 189 -6.37 -16.31 7.65
C ASN A 189 -5.26 -15.52 6.92
N PRO A 190 -4.03 -16.07 6.79
CA PRO A 190 -2.93 -15.37 6.11
C PRO A 190 -3.23 -15.01 4.65
N ALA A 191 -4.11 -15.76 3.98
CA ALA A 191 -4.47 -15.51 2.59
C ALA A 191 -5.23 -14.19 2.38
N ASP A 192 -5.81 -13.61 3.44
CA ASP A 192 -6.50 -12.33 3.36
C ASP A 192 -5.53 -11.13 3.27
N ASN A 193 -4.27 -11.33 3.66
CA ASN A 193 -3.18 -10.37 3.52
C ASN A 193 -1.98 -11.01 2.81
N PRO A 194 -2.06 -11.33 1.51
CA PRO A 194 -1.03 -12.10 0.81
C PRO A 194 0.34 -11.40 0.76
N ASN A 195 0.36 -10.07 0.86
CA ASN A 195 1.57 -9.25 0.83
C ASN A 195 1.85 -8.58 2.20
N LEU A 196 1.45 -9.22 3.31
CA LEU A 196 1.49 -8.61 4.65
C LEU A 196 2.85 -8.01 5.00
N SER A 197 3.95 -8.72 4.73
CA SER A 197 5.31 -8.25 5.05
C SER A 197 5.62 -6.95 4.32
N LEU A 198 5.38 -6.90 3.01
CA LEU A 198 5.62 -5.70 2.20
C LEU A 198 4.75 -4.53 2.67
N VAL A 199 3.46 -4.78 2.90
CA VAL A 199 2.51 -3.72 3.34
C VAL A 199 2.90 -3.17 4.71
N ALA A 200 3.31 -4.02 5.64
CA ALA A 200 3.76 -3.59 6.96
C ALA A 200 5.06 -2.75 6.88
N GLU A 201 6.04 -3.20 6.09
CA GLU A 201 7.27 -2.45 5.81
C GLU A 201 6.98 -1.07 5.21
N GLN A 202 6.11 -1.00 4.21
CA GLN A 202 5.72 0.24 3.57
C GLN A 202 4.95 1.17 4.53
N ALA A 203 4.07 0.62 5.37
CA ALA A 203 3.34 1.41 6.37
C ALA A 203 4.29 2.02 7.42
N VAL A 204 5.27 1.25 7.88
CA VAL A 204 6.33 1.73 8.77
C VAL A 204 7.18 2.80 8.08
N GLY A 205 7.62 2.54 6.84
CA GLY A 205 8.39 3.51 6.04
C GLY A 205 7.63 4.83 5.87
N MET A 206 6.33 4.76 5.59
CA MET A 206 5.48 5.95 5.46
C MET A 206 5.34 6.74 6.77
N LEU A 207 5.22 6.05 7.90
CA LEU A 207 5.24 6.72 9.21
C LEU A 207 6.57 7.44 9.44
N MET A 208 7.70 6.79 9.14
CA MET A 208 9.03 7.41 9.24
C MET A 208 9.15 8.64 8.33
N GLU A 209 8.67 8.57 7.09
CA GLU A 209 8.67 9.69 6.14
C GLU A 209 7.85 10.87 6.65
N LEU A 210 6.58 10.65 7.03
CA LEU A 210 5.71 11.67 7.58
C LEU A 210 6.31 12.34 8.82
N ARG A 211 6.94 11.56 9.70
CA ARG A 211 7.61 12.09 10.90
C ARG A 211 8.86 12.88 10.55
N ALA A 212 9.62 12.47 9.55
CA ALA A 212 10.77 13.23 9.04
C ALA A 212 10.34 14.56 8.39
N GLU A 213 9.15 14.60 7.77
CA GLU A 213 8.52 15.84 7.27
C GLU A 213 7.98 16.74 8.41
N GLY A 214 8.07 16.33 9.67
CA GLY A 214 7.58 17.06 10.85
C GLY A 214 6.07 16.91 11.08
N ARG A 215 5.37 16.02 10.38
CA ARG A 215 3.94 15.79 10.54
C ARG A 215 3.62 15.11 11.86
N ALA A 216 2.58 15.56 12.54
CA ALA A 216 1.95 14.82 13.61
C ALA A 216 0.90 13.87 13.04
N VAL A 217 1.04 12.56 13.34
CA VAL A 217 0.32 11.50 12.64
C VAL A 217 -0.73 10.85 13.54
N TYR A 218 -1.94 10.62 13.00
CA TYR A 218 -2.93 9.75 13.60
C TYR A 218 -2.91 8.39 12.89
N LEU A 219 -2.39 7.37 13.56
CA LEU A 219 -2.38 5.98 13.11
C LEU A 219 -3.60 5.26 13.66
N HIS A 220 -4.46 4.76 12.79
CA HIS A 220 -5.68 4.11 13.24
C HIS A 220 -6.09 2.91 12.38
N CYS A 221 -6.89 2.04 12.97
CA CYS A 221 -7.70 1.08 12.24
C CYS A 221 -9.19 1.27 12.62
N ASP A 222 -9.99 0.23 12.62
CA ASP A 222 -11.38 0.33 13.02
C ASP A 222 -11.53 0.70 14.51
N ASP A 223 -11.23 -0.23 15.40
CA ASP A 223 -11.39 -0.03 16.86
C ASP A 223 -10.08 0.32 17.57
N GLY A 224 -8.92 0.24 16.90
CA GLY A 224 -7.60 0.54 17.45
C GLY A 224 -6.92 -0.62 18.18
N ARG A 225 -7.45 -1.85 18.14
CA ARG A 225 -6.99 -2.95 19.00
C ARG A 225 -6.01 -3.94 18.36
N SER A 226 -6.03 -4.10 17.04
CA SER A 226 -5.24 -5.12 16.36
C SER A 226 -4.27 -4.51 15.35
N ARG A 227 -4.72 -4.00 14.22
CA ARG A 227 -3.88 -3.42 13.16
C ARG A 227 -3.08 -2.20 13.62
N THR A 228 -3.68 -1.32 14.43
CA THR A 228 -2.98 -0.14 14.96
C THR A 228 -1.82 -0.53 15.86
N PRO A 229 -1.99 -1.33 16.93
CA PRO A 229 -0.87 -1.79 17.75
C PRO A 229 0.16 -2.60 16.97
N PHE A 230 -0.26 -3.37 15.97
CA PHE A 230 0.63 -4.13 15.10
C PHE A 230 1.62 -3.23 14.38
N ILE A 231 1.14 -2.27 13.58
CA ILE A 231 2.01 -1.35 12.83
C ILE A 231 2.77 -0.41 13.78
N ALA A 232 2.15 0.05 14.87
CA ALA A 232 2.82 0.86 15.88
C ALA A 232 4.04 0.14 16.49
N SER A 233 3.91 -1.16 16.78
CA SER A 233 5.02 -1.95 17.34
C SER A 233 6.19 -2.09 16.36
N LEU A 234 5.90 -2.30 15.08
CA LEU A 234 6.94 -2.37 14.06
C LEU A 234 7.61 -0.99 13.83
N TYR A 235 6.82 0.08 13.89
CA TYR A 235 7.32 1.44 13.81
C TYR A 235 8.26 1.78 14.96
N GLY A 236 7.84 1.54 16.21
CA GLY A 236 8.66 1.78 17.40
C GLY A 236 9.94 0.94 17.37
N ALA A 237 9.85 -0.32 16.93
CA ALA A 237 11.02 -1.18 16.75
C ALA A 237 12.04 -0.58 15.78
N ARG A 238 11.60 -0.07 14.64
CA ARG A 238 12.46 0.61 13.65
C ARG A 238 13.03 1.91 14.19
N LEU A 239 12.24 2.66 14.97
CA LEU A 239 12.64 3.97 15.52
C LEU A 239 13.71 3.82 16.61
N THR A 240 13.60 2.80 17.47
CA THR A 240 14.41 2.65 18.69
C THR A 240 15.47 1.52 18.60
N ASP A 241 15.51 0.79 17.49
CA ASP A 241 16.34 -0.42 17.32
C ASP A 241 16.06 -1.46 18.43
N THR A 242 14.79 -1.56 18.82
CA THR A 242 14.31 -2.47 19.87
C THR A 242 13.46 -3.58 19.23
N PRO A 243 13.51 -4.83 19.72
CA PRO A 243 12.67 -5.89 19.18
C PRO A 243 11.17 -5.54 19.23
N ALA A 244 10.45 -5.72 18.13
CA ALA A 244 9.04 -5.33 18.01
C ALA A 244 8.13 -5.92 19.09
N ARG A 245 8.47 -7.11 19.60
CA ARG A 245 7.76 -7.77 20.73
C ARG A 245 7.87 -6.99 22.04
N ASP A 246 8.97 -6.26 22.24
CA ASP A 246 9.19 -5.49 23.47
C ASP A 246 8.43 -4.15 23.37
N VAL A 247 8.48 -3.49 22.20
CA VAL A 247 7.64 -2.32 21.90
C VAL A 247 6.14 -2.66 22.00
N LEU A 248 5.73 -3.86 21.54
CA LEU A 248 4.32 -4.30 21.70
C LEU A 248 3.90 -4.33 23.15
N ARG A 249 4.75 -4.75 24.09
CA ARG A 249 4.43 -4.75 25.53
C ARG A 249 4.21 -3.34 26.05
N GLU A 250 5.00 -2.37 25.62
CA GLU A 250 4.85 -0.96 25.98
C GLU A 250 3.55 -0.40 25.42
N ILE A 251 3.24 -0.68 24.16
CA ILE A 251 1.98 -0.32 23.53
C ILE A 251 0.79 -0.95 24.26
N GLN A 252 0.89 -2.21 24.70
CA GLN A 252 -0.16 -2.87 25.47
C GLN A 252 -0.37 -2.26 26.86
N GLN A 253 0.65 -1.66 27.46
CA GLN A 253 0.49 -0.87 28.69
C GLN A 253 -0.27 0.43 28.42
N ALA A 254 0.03 1.12 27.32
CA ALA A 254 -0.67 2.33 26.90
C ALA A 254 -2.08 2.05 26.36
N VAL A 255 -2.28 0.92 25.73
CA VAL A 255 -3.54 0.43 25.13
C VAL A 255 -3.89 -0.95 25.69
N PRO A 256 -4.46 -1.05 26.91
CA PRO A 256 -4.72 -2.35 27.57
C PRO A 256 -5.66 -3.28 26.82
N LEU A 257 -6.43 -2.75 25.86
CA LEU A 257 -7.33 -3.52 25.00
C LEU A 257 -6.65 -4.03 23.71
N ALA A 258 -5.36 -3.73 23.51
CA ALA A 258 -4.62 -4.22 22.34
C ALA A 258 -4.56 -5.75 22.30
N ARG A 259 -5.07 -6.31 21.22
CA ARG A 259 -5.11 -7.77 20.96
C ARG A 259 -4.88 -8.01 19.48
N LEU A 260 -3.68 -8.39 19.13
CA LEU A 260 -3.34 -8.74 17.76
C LEU A 260 -3.94 -10.10 17.41
N ASN A 261 -4.38 -10.27 16.15
CA ASN A 261 -4.70 -11.58 15.65
C ASN A 261 -3.44 -12.45 15.53
N PRO A 262 -3.56 -13.80 15.42
CA PRO A 262 -2.42 -14.71 15.39
C PRO A 262 -1.46 -14.49 14.23
N VAL A 263 -1.93 -13.96 13.09
CA VAL A 263 -1.09 -13.67 11.92
C VAL A 263 -0.15 -12.51 12.22
N PHE A 264 -0.69 -11.42 12.77
CA PHE A 264 0.10 -10.24 13.16
C PHE A 264 1.05 -10.57 14.33
N GLN A 265 0.60 -11.38 15.31
CA GLN A 265 1.45 -11.83 16.40
C GLN A 265 2.69 -12.57 15.88
N ARG A 266 2.52 -13.52 14.95
CA ARG A 266 3.67 -14.25 14.37
C ARG A 266 4.66 -13.28 13.72
N MET A 267 4.17 -12.29 12.97
CA MET A 267 5.04 -11.33 12.32
C MET A 267 5.83 -10.47 13.31
N ILE A 268 5.24 -10.04 14.42
CA ILE A 268 5.94 -9.32 15.50
C ILE A 268 7.16 -10.10 16.02
N TYR A 269 7.06 -11.42 16.11
CA TYR A 269 8.17 -12.24 16.60
C TYR A 269 9.24 -12.55 15.56
N THR A 270 8.94 -12.37 14.28
CA THR A 270 9.86 -12.62 13.16
C THR A 270 10.43 -11.35 12.54
N PHE A 271 9.90 -10.18 12.91
CA PHE A 271 10.38 -8.90 12.44
C PHE A 271 11.70 -8.54 13.14
N THR A 272 12.76 -8.40 12.37
CA THR A 272 14.11 -8.04 12.81
C THR A 272 14.53 -6.68 12.29
#